data_48b786e090e6ddb807a5a1c853ef506c
#
_entry.id   48b786e090e6ddb807a5a1c853ef506c
#
_cell.length_a   1.000
_cell.length_b   1.000
_cell.length_c   1.000
_cell.angle_alpha   90.00
_cell.angle_beta   90.00
_cell.angle_gamma   90.00
#
_symmetry.space_group_name_H-M   'P 1'
#
loop_
_entity.id
_entity.type
_entity.pdbx_description
1 polymer ?
#
loop_
_entity_poly.entity_id
_entity_poly.type
_entity_poly.pdbx_seq_one_letter_code
_entity_poly.pdbx_strand_id
1 'polypeptide(L)'
;MAAAEPLVKESLPVALPGLARALISAGKLAAKTAEEIYQKSQSSRSSFIAELTGTGAVSAADLAHTLSSAFGAPLLDLDAIDPQRLPKELLDPKLCQAYRIVVLSKRSNRLIVATADPSDQQAVEKIKFASQMGVDWVIAEYDKLSRMVEAAAVSAAETIDNIVGAEFEFDDAGPESAVDTNDQAAAEVEDAPVVRFLHKMLLDAFSMRASDIHFEPYEHQYRVRFRVDGELREIASPPIVIKDKLASRIKVISRLDISEKRIPQDGRMKLKIGADRVIDFRVSTLPTLFGEKIVIRILDPSSARLGIDALGYDADEKERLLSAIGRPYGMVLVTGPTGSGKTVSLYTCLNLLNKPGVNIATAEDPSEINLPGVNQVNVNEKAGLTFATALRAFLRQDPDIIMVGEIRDLETADISIKAAQTGHLVLSTLHTNDAPTTLTRMRNMGIAPFNIASSVILITAQRLARRLCTVCREVADVPREALLDAGFKERDLDGSWKPYRPVGCSACNGGYKGRVGIYQVMPITEEIQKIILADGSALDIARQSEAEGVRSLRQSGLKKVMQGLTSLEEVVACTNE
;
A
#
# COMPACT_ATOMS: atom_id res chain seq x y z
N MET A 1 73.50 -1.79 46.13
CA MET A 1 73.45 -1.27 44.76
C MET A 1 73.13 -2.45 43.86
N ALA A 2 71.83 -2.65 43.48
CA ALA A 2 71.42 -3.65 42.53
C ALA A 2 71.10 -2.90 41.26
N ALA A 3 71.79 -3.22 40.17
CA ALA A 3 71.63 -2.61 38.85
C ALA A 3 70.30 -3.03 38.26
N ALA A 4 69.52 -2.06 37.77
CA ALA A 4 68.30 -2.28 36.98
C ALA A 4 68.72 -2.78 35.59
N GLU A 5 68.28 -3.97 35.22
CA GLU A 5 68.37 -4.48 33.84
C GLU A 5 67.53 -3.60 32.89
N PRO A 6 68.03 -3.29 31.70
CA PRO A 6 67.29 -2.52 30.71
C PRO A 6 66.20 -3.39 30.12
N LEU A 7 64.94 -2.89 30.15
CA LEU A 7 63.80 -3.43 29.40
C LEU A 7 64.15 -3.48 27.90
N VAL A 8 64.38 -4.71 27.43
CA VAL A 8 64.49 -4.98 25.97
C VAL A 8 63.19 -4.57 25.31
N LYS A 9 63.24 -3.51 24.50
CA LYS A 9 62.18 -3.19 23.57
C LYS A 9 62.12 -4.28 22.50
N GLU A 10 61.28 -5.30 22.72
CA GLU A 10 60.93 -6.22 21.64
C GLU A 10 60.35 -5.42 20.48
N SER A 11 60.96 -5.54 19.30
CA SER A 11 60.48 -4.95 18.07
C SER A 11 59.14 -5.57 17.71
N LEU A 12 58.07 -4.79 17.70
CA LEU A 12 56.73 -5.25 17.31
C LEU A 12 56.72 -5.77 15.86
N PRO A 13 56.19 -6.99 15.60
CA PRO A 13 56.10 -7.54 14.25
C PRO A 13 55.26 -6.65 13.37
N VAL A 14 55.70 -6.38 12.14
CA VAL A 14 55.12 -5.43 11.21
C VAL A 14 53.71 -5.84 10.70
N ALA A 15 53.30 -7.07 10.97
CA ALA A 15 52.06 -7.69 10.41
C ALA A 15 50.83 -7.62 11.33
N LEU A 16 50.94 -7.15 12.59
CA LEU A 16 49.79 -7.13 13.50
C LEU A 16 48.86 -5.94 13.27
N PRO A 17 47.52 -6.13 13.39
CA PRO A 17 46.54 -5.06 13.29
C PRO A 17 46.80 -3.87 14.20
N GLY A 18 46.35 -2.67 13.85
CA GLY A 18 46.51 -1.45 14.65
C GLY A 18 45.98 -1.59 16.07
N LEU A 19 44.86 -2.30 16.21
CA LEU A 19 44.27 -2.66 17.50
C LEU A 19 45.18 -3.53 18.37
N ALA A 20 45.80 -4.58 17.82
CA ALA A 20 46.73 -5.44 18.56
C ALA A 20 47.93 -4.64 19.06
N ARG A 21 48.49 -3.75 18.23
CA ARG A 21 49.62 -2.87 18.60
C ARG A 21 49.23 -1.91 19.73
N ALA A 22 48.03 -1.34 19.71
CA ALA A 22 47.55 -0.48 20.78
C ALA A 22 47.46 -1.22 22.12
N LEU A 23 46.94 -2.45 22.12
CA LEU A 23 46.85 -3.29 23.33
C LEU A 23 48.23 -3.71 23.90
N ILE A 24 49.18 -4.04 23.01
CA ILE A 24 50.55 -4.36 23.42
C ILE A 24 51.22 -3.12 24.01
N SER A 25 51.10 -1.97 23.37
CA SER A 25 51.65 -0.70 23.87
C SER A 25 51.06 -0.28 25.20
N ALA A 26 49.80 -0.61 25.47
CA ALA A 26 49.11 -0.36 26.73
C ALA A 26 49.44 -1.41 27.83
N GLY A 27 50.25 -2.42 27.51
CA GLY A 27 50.61 -3.49 28.44
C GLY A 27 49.46 -4.45 28.80
N LYS A 28 48.38 -4.45 28.03
CA LYS A 28 47.17 -5.26 28.25
C LYS A 28 47.21 -6.61 27.53
N LEU A 29 48.13 -6.80 26.56
CA LEU A 29 48.27 -8.03 25.79
C LEU A 29 49.76 -8.30 25.51
N ALA A 30 50.22 -9.54 25.73
CA ALA A 30 51.59 -9.94 25.39
C ALA A 30 51.74 -10.12 23.86
N ALA A 31 52.87 -9.71 23.27
CA ALA A 31 53.09 -9.77 21.83
C ALA A 31 52.88 -11.18 21.24
N LYS A 32 53.40 -12.22 21.93
CA LYS A 32 53.24 -13.61 21.52
C LYS A 32 51.79 -14.08 21.50
N THR A 33 51.02 -13.73 22.53
CA THR A 33 49.59 -14.04 22.61
C THR A 33 48.81 -13.32 21.52
N ALA A 34 49.19 -12.07 21.19
CA ALA A 34 48.58 -11.33 20.09
C ALA A 34 48.78 -12.00 18.72
N GLU A 35 50.01 -12.53 18.47
CA GLU A 35 50.31 -13.28 17.25
C GLU A 35 49.52 -14.58 17.17
N GLU A 36 49.44 -15.35 18.24
CA GLU A 36 48.66 -16.60 18.29
C GLU A 36 47.19 -16.37 18.03
N ILE A 37 46.58 -15.35 18.65
CA ILE A 37 45.18 -14.98 18.43
C ILE A 37 44.97 -14.46 17.00
N TYR A 38 45.89 -13.69 16.45
CA TYR A 38 45.81 -13.18 15.07
C TYR A 38 45.90 -14.32 14.07
N GLN A 39 46.82 -15.27 14.21
CA GLN A 39 46.89 -16.45 13.35
C GLN A 39 45.63 -17.31 13.43
N LYS A 40 45.08 -17.46 14.63
CA LYS A 40 43.82 -18.16 14.85
C LYS A 40 42.66 -17.45 14.14
N SER A 41 42.56 -16.13 14.24
CA SER A 41 41.52 -15.35 13.56
C SER A 41 41.58 -15.47 12.04
N GLN A 42 42.78 -15.52 11.46
CA GLN A 42 42.97 -15.74 10.02
C GLN A 42 42.55 -17.15 9.58
N SER A 43 42.85 -18.17 10.39
CA SER A 43 42.52 -19.56 10.09
C SER A 43 41.00 -19.84 10.24
N SER A 44 40.36 -19.28 11.26
CA SER A 44 38.93 -19.43 11.54
C SER A 44 38.02 -18.46 10.74
N ARG A 45 38.60 -17.49 10.01
CA ARG A 45 37.91 -16.40 9.35
C ARG A 45 37.01 -15.57 10.30
N SER A 46 37.37 -15.50 11.54
CA SER A 46 36.73 -14.71 12.60
C SER A 46 37.41 -13.35 12.77
N SER A 47 36.72 -12.37 13.38
CA SER A 47 37.36 -11.09 13.69
C SER A 47 38.38 -11.26 14.84
N PHE A 48 39.49 -10.52 14.80
CA PHE A 48 40.51 -10.54 15.85
C PHE A 48 39.90 -10.20 17.21
N ILE A 49 38.97 -9.25 17.28
CA ILE A 49 38.27 -8.87 18.53
C ILE A 49 37.42 -10.02 19.08
N ALA A 50 36.72 -10.75 18.21
CA ALA A 50 35.93 -11.90 18.65
C ALA A 50 36.79 -13.00 19.28
N GLU A 51 37.95 -13.32 18.67
CA GLU A 51 38.88 -14.29 19.24
C GLU A 51 39.52 -13.78 20.52
N LEU A 52 39.87 -12.48 20.58
CA LEU A 52 40.50 -11.86 21.76
C LEU A 52 39.56 -11.88 22.98
N THR A 53 38.31 -11.50 22.79
CA THR A 53 37.30 -11.51 23.86
C THR A 53 36.83 -12.93 24.21
N GLY A 54 36.69 -13.79 23.18
CA GLY A 54 36.29 -15.20 23.34
C GLY A 54 37.34 -16.07 24.10
N THR A 55 38.63 -15.76 23.98
CA THR A 55 39.70 -16.43 24.76
C THR A 55 39.85 -15.89 26.18
N GLY A 56 39.14 -14.78 26.50
CA GLY A 56 39.27 -14.13 27.82
C GLY A 56 40.60 -13.44 28.05
N ALA A 57 41.45 -13.27 27.01
CA ALA A 57 42.76 -12.65 27.14
C ALA A 57 42.69 -11.16 27.54
N VAL A 58 41.62 -10.48 27.11
CA VAL A 58 41.29 -9.09 27.50
C VAL A 58 39.79 -8.99 27.67
N SER A 59 39.31 -8.31 28.74
CA SER A 59 37.87 -8.07 28.92
C SER A 59 37.34 -7.07 27.89
N ALA A 60 36.05 -7.16 27.52
CA ALA A 60 35.44 -6.22 26.56
C ALA A 60 35.50 -4.77 27.06
N ALA A 61 35.37 -4.56 28.38
CA ALA A 61 35.46 -3.24 28.99
C ALA A 61 36.90 -2.69 28.96
N ASP A 62 37.92 -3.49 29.32
CA ASP A 62 39.33 -3.08 29.24
C ASP A 62 39.75 -2.77 27.79
N LEU A 63 39.27 -3.57 26.85
CA LEU A 63 39.49 -3.35 25.43
C LEU A 63 38.94 -1.99 25.01
N ALA A 64 37.66 -1.70 25.31
CA ALA A 64 37.01 -0.46 24.95
C ALA A 64 37.69 0.76 25.58
N HIS A 65 38.06 0.70 26.84
CA HIS A 65 38.82 1.76 27.53
C HIS A 65 40.18 2.02 26.89
N THR A 66 40.93 0.95 26.57
CA THR A 66 42.27 1.07 25.97
C THR A 66 42.17 1.71 24.58
N LEU A 67 41.18 1.29 23.78
CA LEU A 67 40.96 1.84 22.43
C LEU A 67 40.48 3.29 22.47
N SER A 68 39.57 3.64 23.38
CA SER A 68 39.14 5.02 23.60
C SER A 68 40.31 5.94 23.86
N SER A 69 41.21 5.52 24.74
CA SER A 69 42.42 6.27 25.08
C SER A 69 43.45 6.31 23.94
N ALA A 70 43.64 5.20 23.21
CA ALA A 70 44.64 5.10 22.15
C ALA A 70 44.24 5.86 20.86
N PHE A 71 42.94 5.89 20.53
CA PHE A 71 42.41 6.51 19.32
C PHE A 71 41.77 7.88 19.58
N GLY A 72 41.66 8.32 20.84
CA GLY A 72 41.05 9.60 21.19
C GLY A 72 39.53 9.68 20.85
N ALA A 73 38.86 8.53 20.75
CA ALA A 73 37.42 8.45 20.46
C ALA A 73 36.64 8.30 21.78
N PRO A 74 35.46 8.94 21.92
CA PRO A 74 34.67 8.84 23.14
C PRO A 74 34.17 7.40 23.36
N LEU A 75 34.13 6.98 24.63
CA LEU A 75 33.54 5.70 25.04
C LEU A 75 32.06 5.92 25.40
N LEU A 76 31.21 5.03 24.92
CA LEU A 76 29.76 5.08 25.16
C LEU A 76 29.24 3.74 25.68
N ASP A 77 28.46 3.82 26.75
CA ASP A 77 27.70 2.66 27.25
C ASP A 77 26.41 2.49 26.43
N LEU A 78 26.36 1.43 25.65
CA LEU A 78 25.19 1.14 24.79
C LEU A 78 23.96 0.66 25.57
N ASP A 79 24.13 0.15 26.81
CA ASP A 79 22.99 -0.24 27.65
C ASP A 79 22.16 0.97 28.10
N ALA A 80 22.73 2.19 28.03
CA ALA A 80 22.01 3.44 28.30
C ALA A 80 21.17 3.96 27.11
N ILE A 81 21.24 3.30 25.95
CA ILE A 81 20.57 3.73 24.72
C ILE A 81 19.37 2.84 24.42
N ASP A 82 18.21 3.46 24.17
CA ASP A 82 17.01 2.77 23.70
C ASP A 82 17.18 2.38 22.21
N PRO A 83 17.24 1.07 21.86
CA PRO A 83 17.42 0.61 20.48
C PRO A 83 16.29 1.05 19.53
N GLN A 84 15.10 1.39 20.06
CA GLN A 84 13.97 1.83 19.24
C GLN A 84 14.13 3.27 18.75
N ARG A 85 14.98 4.07 19.39
CA ARG A 85 15.25 5.47 19.03
C ARG A 85 16.42 5.65 18.06
N LEU A 86 17.09 4.57 17.70
CA LEU A 86 18.22 4.62 16.77
C LEU A 86 17.70 4.83 15.33
N PRO A 87 18.41 5.66 14.52
CA PRO A 87 18.03 5.92 13.13
C PRO A 87 18.39 4.72 12.24
N LYS A 88 17.45 3.80 12.06
CA LYS A 88 17.62 2.53 11.33
C LYS A 88 17.72 2.71 9.81
N GLU A 89 17.34 3.88 9.28
CA GLU A 89 17.23 4.14 7.84
C GLU A 89 18.49 4.73 7.21
N LEU A 90 19.49 5.12 8.01
CA LEU A 90 20.68 5.83 7.53
C LEU A 90 21.76 4.95 6.91
N LEU A 91 21.78 3.65 7.24
CA LEU A 91 22.68 2.64 6.68
C LEU A 91 21.95 1.30 6.52
N ASP A 92 22.36 0.52 5.52
CA ASP A 92 21.86 -0.85 5.32
C ASP A 92 22.15 -1.71 6.57
N PRO A 93 21.13 -2.37 7.15
CA PRO A 93 21.31 -3.30 8.28
C PRO A 93 22.37 -4.38 8.03
N LYS A 94 22.51 -4.86 6.78
CA LYS A 94 23.55 -5.83 6.42
C LYS A 94 24.95 -5.26 6.52
N LEU A 95 25.12 -3.99 6.16
CA LEU A 95 26.40 -3.30 6.32
C LEU A 95 26.72 -3.15 7.83
N CYS A 96 25.72 -2.76 8.63
CA CYS A 96 25.86 -2.66 10.08
C CYS A 96 26.24 -4.00 10.72
N GLN A 97 25.64 -5.09 10.26
CA GLN A 97 25.94 -6.45 10.72
C GLN A 97 27.35 -6.92 10.28
N ALA A 98 27.70 -6.71 9.00
CA ALA A 98 28.98 -7.15 8.44
C ALA A 98 30.19 -6.51 9.14
N TYR A 99 30.08 -5.23 9.49
CA TYR A 99 31.15 -4.47 10.15
C TYR A 99 30.92 -4.29 11.65
N ARG A 100 29.86 -4.89 12.21
CA ARG A 100 29.46 -4.78 13.62
C ARG A 100 29.49 -3.34 14.12
N ILE A 101 28.65 -2.51 13.53
CA ILE A 101 28.52 -1.09 13.83
C ILE A 101 27.07 -0.73 14.11
N VAL A 102 26.86 0.32 14.89
CA VAL A 102 25.53 0.88 15.16
C VAL A 102 25.55 2.37 14.88
N VAL A 103 24.61 2.85 14.04
CA VAL A 103 24.44 4.29 13.81
C VAL A 103 23.68 4.89 14.98
N LEU A 104 24.31 5.81 15.69
CA LEU A 104 23.75 6.46 16.88
C LEU A 104 22.94 7.70 16.50
N SER A 105 23.48 8.54 15.61
CA SER A 105 22.81 9.76 15.17
C SER A 105 23.46 10.34 13.91
N LYS A 106 22.77 11.31 13.29
CA LYS A 106 23.28 12.12 12.20
C LYS A 106 23.40 13.57 12.66
N ARG A 107 24.56 14.19 12.43
CA ARG A 107 24.78 15.63 12.64
C ARG A 107 25.26 16.27 11.35
N SER A 108 24.46 17.14 10.78
CA SER A 108 24.74 17.78 9.47
C SER A 108 25.11 16.74 8.40
N ASN A 109 26.35 16.73 7.93
CA ASN A 109 26.86 15.77 6.93
C ASN A 109 27.79 14.71 7.52
N ARG A 110 27.62 14.34 8.80
CA ARG A 110 28.43 13.34 9.51
C ARG A 110 27.52 12.36 10.25
N LEU A 111 27.90 11.08 10.22
CA LEU A 111 27.29 10.01 11.00
C LEU A 111 28.10 9.76 12.26
N ILE A 112 27.46 9.68 13.41
CA ILE A 112 28.04 9.20 14.64
C ILE A 112 27.77 7.71 14.73
N VAL A 113 28.84 6.90 14.73
CA VAL A 113 28.76 5.44 14.60
C VAL A 113 29.53 4.77 15.73
N ALA A 114 28.86 3.88 16.46
CA ALA A 114 29.48 3.05 17.48
C ALA A 114 30.20 1.86 16.84
N THR A 115 31.42 1.63 17.26
CA THR A 115 32.26 0.51 16.82
C THR A 115 33.10 -0.04 17.99
N ALA A 116 33.52 -1.29 17.88
CA ALA A 116 34.54 -1.87 18.78
C ALA A 116 35.95 -1.81 18.17
N ASP A 117 36.06 -1.50 16.85
CA ASP A 117 37.36 -1.34 16.16
C ASP A 117 37.40 -0.04 15.32
N PRO A 118 37.94 1.04 15.88
CA PRO A 118 38.08 2.31 15.15
C PRO A 118 39.21 2.27 14.12
N SER A 119 40.02 1.21 14.07
CA SER A 119 41.14 1.05 13.13
C SER A 119 40.72 0.40 11.80
N ASP A 120 39.47 -0.08 11.68
CA ASP A 120 38.94 -0.71 10.48
C ASP A 120 38.65 0.33 9.37
N GLN A 121 39.66 0.52 8.49
CA GLN A 121 39.54 1.45 7.35
C GLN A 121 38.51 0.99 6.32
N GLN A 122 38.30 -0.33 6.17
CA GLN A 122 37.32 -0.86 5.24
C GLN A 122 35.90 -0.50 5.65
N ALA A 123 35.62 -0.56 6.95
CA ALA A 123 34.35 -0.10 7.51
C ALA A 123 34.12 1.39 7.19
N VAL A 124 35.15 2.24 7.43
CA VAL A 124 35.08 3.69 7.13
C VAL A 124 34.74 3.95 5.66
N GLU A 125 35.46 3.32 4.75
CA GLU A 125 35.28 3.51 3.31
C GLU A 125 33.89 3.05 2.84
N LYS A 126 33.43 1.89 3.30
CA LYS A 126 32.11 1.35 2.97
C LYS A 126 30.97 2.21 3.51
N ILE A 127 31.10 2.70 4.75
CA ILE A 127 30.09 3.59 5.34
C ILE A 127 30.06 4.93 4.60
N LYS A 128 31.21 5.54 4.30
CA LYS A 128 31.29 6.77 3.52
C LYS A 128 30.69 6.61 2.13
N PHE A 129 30.98 5.49 1.49
CA PHE A 129 30.44 5.19 0.16
C PHE A 129 28.90 5.02 0.19
N ALA A 130 28.39 4.27 1.17
CA ALA A 130 26.96 4.00 1.29
C ALA A 130 26.15 5.22 1.73
N SER A 131 26.70 6.05 2.63
CA SER A 131 25.96 7.18 3.21
C SER A 131 26.25 8.52 2.52
N GLN A 132 27.34 8.63 1.74
CA GLN A 132 27.88 9.89 1.21
C GLN A 132 28.20 10.93 2.29
N MET A 133 28.45 10.48 3.54
CA MET A 133 28.67 11.32 4.71
C MET A 133 30.00 11.01 5.40
N GLY A 134 30.52 11.95 6.16
CA GLY A 134 31.66 11.71 7.06
C GLY A 134 31.26 10.82 8.23
N VAL A 135 32.25 10.12 8.83
CA VAL A 135 32.03 9.22 9.96
C VAL A 135 32.80 9.73 11.17
N ASP A 136 32.13 9.80 12.31
CA ASP A 136 32.72 10.05 13.64
C ASP A 136 32.54 8.80 14.48
N TRP A 137 33.65 8.24 14.94
CA TRP A 137 33.66 7.02 15.76
C TRP A 137 33.37 7.29 17.22
N VAL A 138 32.56 6.41 17.81
CA VAL A 138 32.34 6.26 19.24
C VAL A 138 32.69 4.82 19.59
N ILE A 139 33.49 4.61 20.60
CA ILE A 139 33.86 3.27 21.04
C ILE A 139 32.78 2.70 21.93
N ALA A 140 32.46 1.42 21.73
CA ALA A 140 31.57 0.66 22.59
C ALA A 140 32.14 -0.70 22.93
N GLU A 141 31.71 -1.26 24.07
CA GLU A 141 32.09 -2.60 24.48
C GLU A 141 31.58 -3.63 23.45
N TYR A 142 32.46 -4.55 23.06
CA TYR A 142 32.20 -5.50 21.96
C TYR A 142 30.98 -6.39 22.21
N ASP A 143 30.76 -6.85 23.42
CA ASP A 143 29.64 -7.71 23.83
C ASP A 143 28.30 -6.96 23.78
N LYS A 144 28.25 -5.70 24.23
CA LYS A 144 27.07 -4.84 24.17
C LYS A 144 26.76 -4.45 22.74
N LEU A 145 27.79 -4.12 21.96
CA LEU A 145 27.66 -3.80 20.55
C LEU A 145 27.12 -5.00 19.75
N SER A 146 27.68 -6.20 19.97
CA SER A 146 27.20 -7.42 19.30
C SER A 146 25.74 -7.72 19.61
N ARG A 147 25.35 -7.64 20.91
CA ARG A 147 23.93 -7.81 21.31
C ARG A 147 23.01 -6.81 20.64
N MET A 148 23.42 -5.55 20.53
CA MET A 148 22.60 -4.51 19.88
C MET A 148 22.49 -4.71 18.37
N VAL A 149 23.57 -5.09 17.69
CA VAL A 149 23.57 -5.43 16.26
C VAL A 149 22.73 -6.67 15.99
N GLU A 150 22.85 -7.70 16.81
CA GLU A 150 22.05 -8.92 16.72
C GLU A 150 20.57 -8.65 17.02
N ALA A 151 20.25 -7.89 18.05
CA ALA A 151 18.87 -7.48 18.34
C ALA A 151 18.25 -6.62 17.21
N ALA A 152 19.04 -5.75 16.58
CA ALA A 152 18.62 -4.99 15.41
C ALA A 152 18.43 -5.89 14.18
N ALA A 153 19.30 -6.89 14.00
CA ALA A 153 19.19 -7.89 12.94
C ALA A 153 18.02 -8.86 13.19
N VAL A 154 17.79 -9.31 14.43
CA VAL A 154 16.67 -10.16 14.83
C VAL A 154 15.35 -9.39 14.71
N SER A 155 15.29 -8.13 15.12
CA SER A 155 14.09 -7.28 14.90
C SER A 155 13.80 -7.05 13.41
N ALA A 156 14.80 -7.05 12.55
CA ALA A 156 14.65 -7.03 11.10
C ALA A 156 14.38 -8.45 10.53
N ALA A 157 14.95 -9.49 11.11
CA ALA A 157 14.78 -10.89 10.72
C ALA A 157 13.51 -11.52 11.32
N GLU A 158 13.12 -11.21 12.56
CA GLU A 158 11.84 -11.66 13.13
C GLU A 158 10.63 -11.04 12.44
N THR A 159 10.76 -9.81 11.91
CA THR A 159 9.77 -9.26 10.99
C THR A 159 9.82 -9.98 9.63
N ILE A 160 10.97 -10.53 9.23
CA ILE A 160 11.15 -11.28 7.98
C ILE A 160 10.88 -12.77 8.20
N ASP A 161 11.34 -13.40 9.29
CA ASP A 161 11.16 -14.84 9.56
C ASP A 161 9.76 -15.20 10.09
N ASN A 162 9.08 -14.33 10.81
CA ASN A 162 7.66 -14.49 11.11
C ASN A 162 6.76 -14.25 9.89
N ILE A 163 7.30 -13.63 8.83
CA ILE A 163 6.63 -13.44 7.55
C ILE A 163 7.14 -14.45 6.50
N VAL A 164 8.39 -14.88 6.57
CA VAL A 164 9.06 -15.83 5.63
C VAL A 164 8.95 -17.30 6.09
N GLY A 165 8.57 -17.57 7.34
CA GLY A 165 8.21 -18.92 7.81
C GLY A 165 6.86 -19.43 7.28
N ALA A 166 6.10 -18.61 6.57
CA ALA A 166 4.98 -19.06 5.76
C ALA A 166 5.50 -19.32 4.33
N GLU A 167 5.45 -20.57 3.90
CA GLU A 167 5.71 -20.97 2.51
C GLU A 167 4.86 -20.11 1.57
N PHE A 168 5.52 -19.18 0.86
CA PHE A 168 4.86 -18.36 -0.15
C PHE A 168 4.95 -19.10 -1.48
N GLU A 169 3.93 -19.86 -1.80
CA GLU A 169 3.78 -20.45 -3.12
C GLU A 169 2.95 -19.51 -4.01
N PHE A 170 3.49 -19.18 -5.19
CA PHE A 170 2.64 -18.73 -6.28
C PHE A 170 1.84 -19.95 -6.74
N ASP A 171 0.51 -19.83 -6.71
CA ASP A 171 -0.40 -20.92 -7.07
C ASP A 171 -0.25 -21.25 -8.57
N ASP A 172 0.48 -22.34 -8.87
CA ASP A 172 0.73 -22.86 -10.23
C ASP A 172 -0.37 -23.83 -10.68
N ALA A 173 -1.47 -23.89 -9.94
CA ALA A 173 -2.59 -24.78 -10.23
C ALA A 173 -3.55 -24.20 -11.29
N GLY A 174 -3.27 -24.49 -12.54
CA GLY A 174 -4.21 -24.34 -13.66
C GLY A 174 -3.94 -25.39 -14.72
N PRO A 175 -4.96 -25.86 -15.47
CA PRO A 175 -4.86 -27.03 -16.34
C PRO A 175 -3.78 -26.84 -17.43
N GLU A 176 -3.05 -27.90 -17.64
CA GLU A 176 -1.98 -28.08 -18.61
C GLU A 176 -2.33 -27.51 -20.00
N SER A 177 -1.61 -26.48 -20.41
CA SER A 177 -1.32 -26.25 -21.81
C SER A 177 0.19 -26.03 -21.91
N ALA A 178 0.88 -27.06 -22.37
CA ALA A 178 2.29 -27.05 -22.69
C ALA A 178 2.59 -25.92 -23.68
N VAL A 179 3.33 -24.92 -23.22
CA VAL A 179 4.09 -24.02 -24.09
C VAL A 179 5.55 -24.36 -23.84
N ASP A 180 6.20 -24.92 -24.87
CA ASP A 180 7.64 -25.14 -24.90
C ASP A 180 8.37 -23.82 -24.58
N THR A 181 8.79 -23.67 -23.35
CA THR A 181 9.65 -22.55 -22.95
C THR A 181 11.09 -22.99 -23.02
N ASN A 182 11.85 -22.26 -23.81
CA ASN A 182 13.30 -22.34 -23.94
C ASN A 182 13.94 -22.23 -22.55
N ASP A 183 14.45 -23.32 -21.99
CA ASP A 183 14.97 -23.46 -20.61
C ASP A 183 16.09 -22.48 -20.23
N GLN A 184 16.71 -21.79 -21.18
CA GLN A 184 17.77 -20.81 -20.93
C GLN A 184 17.26 -19.43 -20.49
N ALA A 185 16.06 -19.01 -20.92
CA ALA A 185 15.50 -17.72 -20.52
C ALA A 185 14.90 -17.77 -19.09
N ALA A 186 14.45 -18.94 -18.64
CA ALA A 186 13.91 -19.13 -17.29
C ALA A 186 15.00 -19.10 -16.20
N ALA A 187 16.20 -19.62 -16.48
CA ALA A 187 17.32 -19.65 -15.54
C ALA A 187 17.92 -18.25 -15.23
N GLU A 188 17.84 -17.30 -16.17
CA GLU A 188 18.30 -15.91 -15.93
C GLU A 188 17.33 -15.08 -15.07
N VAL A 189 16.11 -15.56 -14.84
CA VAL A 189 15.05 -14.83 -14.09
C VAL A 189 15.07 -15.15 -12.58
N GLU A 190 15.83 -16.15 -12.15
CA GLU A 190 16.01 -16.53 -10.74
C GLU A 190 17.08 -15.71 -10.00
N ASP A 191 17.18 -14.41 -10.27
CA ASP A 191 18.05 -13.52 -9.50
C ASP A 191 17.42 -13.31 -8.11
N ALA A 192 17.90 -14.10 -7.13
CA ALA A 192 17.35 -14.12 -5.77
C ALA A 192 17.18 -12.72 -5.12
N PRO A 193 18.04 -11.72 -5.40
CA PRO A 193 17.81 -10.34 -4.95
C PRO A 193 16.58 -9.68 -5.56
N VAL A 194 16.30 -9.89 -6.85
CA VAL A 194 15.14 -9.30 -7.56
C VAL A 194 13.85 -9.92 -7.07
N VAL A 195 13.83 -11.24 -6.87
CA VAL A 195 12.68 -11.97 -6.34
C VAL A 195 12.35 -11.50 -4.92
N ARG A 196 13.36 -11.37 -4.04
CA ARG A 196 13.18 -10.86 -2.67
C ARG A 196 12.70 -9.42 -2.65
N PHE A 197 13.23 -8.57 -3.53
CA PHE A 197 12.78 -7.18 -3.66
C PHE A 197 11.30 -7.12 -4.07
N LEU A 198 10.89 -7.89 -5.08
CA LEU A 198 9.49 -7.94 -5.52
C LEU A 198 8.57 -8.42 -4.39
N HIS A 199 8.92 -9.52 -3.72
CA HIS A 199 8.14 -10.04 -2.58
C HIS A 199 7.99 -8.98 -1.49
N LYS A 200 9.08 -8.31 -1.12
CA LYS A 200 9.03 -7.23 -0.14
C LYS A 200 8.08 -6.13 -0.57
N MET A 201 8.15 -5.67 -1.82
CA MET A 201 7.26 -4.62 -2.32
C MET A 201 5.78 -5.03 -2.28
N LEU A 202 5.47 -6.29 -2.61
CA LEU A 202 4.10 -6.83 -2.55
C LEU A 202 3.58 -6.87 -1.10
N LEU A 203 4.40 -7.35 -0.17
CA LEU A 203 4.04 -7.43 1.26
C LEU A 203 3.92 -6.05 1.90
N ASP A 204 4.86 -5.15 1.63
CA ASP A 204 4.83 -3.77 2.14
C ASP A 204 3.58 -3.04 1.62
N ALA A 205 3.25 -3.19 0.34
CA ALA A 205 2.06 -2.60 -0.24
C ALA A 205 0.77 -3.13 0.40
N PHE A 206 0.70 -4.44 0.64
CA PHE A 206 -0.43 -5.05 1.33
C PHE A 206 -0.55 -4.56 2.78
N SER A 207 0.56 -4.53 3.53
CA SER A 207 0.58 -4.05 4.92
C SER A 207 0.18 -2.58 5.05
N MET A 208 0.58 -1.75 4.09
CA MET A 208 0.22 -0.33 3.99
C MET A 208 -1.19 -0.10 3.40
N ARG A 209 -1.91 -1.17 3.05
CA ARG A 209 -3.23 -1.11 2.39
C ARG A 209 -3.21 -0.28 1.12
N ALA A 210 -2.15 -0.41 0.34
CA ALA A 210 -2.07 0.20 -0.97
C ALA A 210 -3.09 -0.42 -1.93
N SER A 211 -3.64 0.37 -2.81
CA SER A 211 -4.50 -0.11 -3.91
C SER A 211 -3.70 -0.52 -5.13
N ASP A 212 -2.61 0.19 -5.42
CA ASP A 212 -1.79 -0.04 -6.60
C ASP A 212 -0.29 0.13 -6.28
N ILE A 213 0.54 -0.66 -6.97
CA ILE A 213 2.00 -0.55 -6.97
C ILE A 213 2.42 -0.13 -8.37
N HIS A 214 3.19 0.94 -8.48
CA HIS A 214 3.71 1.45 -9.73
C HIS A 214 5.22 1.25 -9.80
N PHE A 215 5.69 0.51 -10.79
CA PHE A 215 7.09 0.36 -11.15
C PHE A 215 7.36 1.23 -12.38
N GLU A 216 8.18 2.26 -12.24
CA GLU A 216 8.30 3.33 -13.23
C GLU A 216 9.75 3.56 -13.64
N PRO A 217 10.14 3.15 -14.86
CA PRO A 217 11.46 3.43 -15.42
C PRO A 217 11.52 4.86 -15.97
N TYR A 218 12.56 5.59 -15.59
CA TYR A 218 12.95 6.89 -16.16
C TYR A 218 14.38 6.80 -16.71
N GLU A 219 14.87 7.86 -17.30
CA GLU A 219 16.20 7.90 -17.93
C GLU A 219 17.33 7.56 -16.95
N HIS A 220 17.30 8.16 -15.75
CA HIS A 220 18.36 8.01 -14.74
C HIS A 220 17.86 7.43 -13.41
N GLN A 221 16.60 7.08 -13.33
CA GLN A 221 15.97 6.61 -12.09
C GLN A 221 14.98 5.48 -12.39
N TYR A 222 14.93 4.50 -11.49
CA TYR A 222 13.83 3.53 -11.44
C TYR A 222 13.09 3.73 -10.13
N ARG A 223 11.81 4.08 -10.21
CA ARG A 223 11.01 4.48 -9.06
C ARG A 223 9.87 3.51 -8.80
N VAL A 224 9.67 3.15 -7.51
CA VAL A 224 8.51 2.37 -7.06
C VAL A 224 7.63 3.25 -6.20
N ARG A 225 6.36 3.38 -6.59
CA ARG A 225 5.35 4.13 -5.83
C ARG A 225 4.19 3.25 -5.45
N PHE A 226 3.64 3.47 -4.26
CA PHE A 226 2.38 2.88 -3.84
C PHE A 226 1.27 3.93 -3.86
N ARG A 227 0.06 3.51 -4.25
CA ARG A 227 -1.13 4.33 -4.07
C ARG A 227 -1.78 3.95 -2.75
N VAL A 228 -1.69 4.81 -1.76
CA VAL A 228 -2.27 4.60 -0.42
C VAL A 228 -3.32 5.68 -0.19
N ASP A 229 -4.55 5.27 0.15
CA ASP A 229 -5.69 6.17 0.35
C ASP A 229 -5.95 7.16 -0.82
N GLY A 230 -5.60 6.74 -2.06
CA GLY A 230 -5.77 7.51 -3.29
C GLY A 230 -4.52 8.29 -3.74
N GLU A 231 -3.54 8.52 -2.87
CA GLU A 231 -2.31 9.26 -3.19
C GLU A 231 -1.14 8.35 -3.53
N LEU A 232 -0.36 8.76 -4.55
CA LEU A 232 0.87 8.07 -4.94
C LEU A 232 2.05 8.56 -4.09
N ARG A 233 2.80 7.60 -3.51
CA ARG A 233 4.00 7.85 -2.69
C ARG A 233 5.18 7.05 -3.21
N GLU A 234 6.32 7.66 -3.24
CA GLU A 234 7.58 6.98 -3.49
C GLU A 234 7.96 6.14 -2.26
N ILE A 235 8.16 4.85 -2.49
CA ILE A 235 8.52 3.87 -1.45
C ILE A 235 9.96 3.42 -1.61
N ALA A 236 10.39 3.25 -2.86
CA ALA A 236 11.75 2.80 -3.17
C ALA A 236 12.24 3.36 -4.50
N SER A 237 13.55 3.53 -4.59
CA SER A 237 14.25 3.89 -5.81
C SER A 237 15.40 2.90 -6.03
N PRO A 238 15.10 1.66 -6.49
CA PRO A 238 16.13 0.65 -6.70
C PRO A 238 17.06 1.03 -7.87
N PRO A 239 18.27 0.42 -7.95
CA PRO A 239 19.17 0.66 -9.04
C PRO A 239 18.52 0.39 -10.42
N ILE A 240 18.74 1.28 -11.39
CA ILE A 240 18.11 1.20 -12.71
C ILE A 240 18.44 -0.11 -13.46
N VAL A 241 19.58 -0.74 -13.14
CA VAL A 241 20.05 -1.99 -13.77
C VAL A 241 19.12 -3.18 -13.52
N ILE A 242 18.27 -3.14 -12.48
CA ILE A 242 17.34 -4.24 -12.19
C ILE A 242 16.00 -4.12 -12.91
N LYS A 243 15.73 -3.01 -13.61
CA LYS A 243 14.40 -2.73 -14.21
C LYS A 243 13.91 -3.84 -15.13
N ASP A 244 14.77 -4.32 -16.02
CA ASP A 244 14.41 -5.34 -17.02
C ASP A 244 14.23 -6.72 -16.38
N LYS A 245 15.08 -7.08 -15.42
CA LYS A 245 14.95 -8.33 -14.63
C LYS A 245 13.66 -8.35 -13.82
N LEU A 246 13.32 -7.21 -13.19
CA LEU A 246 12.10 -7.09 -12.40
C LEU A 246 10.87 -7.16 -13.30
N ALA A 247 10.88 -6.48 -14.46
CA ALA A 247 9.81 -6.56 -15.43
C ALA A 247 9.61 -7.99 -15.95
N SER A 248 10.69 -8.68 -16.31
CA SER A 248 10.65 -10.08 -16.74
C SER A 248 10.08 -10.98 -15.65
N ARG A 249 10.52 -10.81 -14.39
CA ARG A 249 9.99 -11.62 -13.28
C ARG A 249 8.50 -11.38 -13.03
N ILE A 250 8.04 -10.13 -13.06
CA ILE A 250 6.62 -9.80 -12.92
C ILE A 250 5.81 -10.43 -14.07
N LYS A 251 6.32 -10.37 -15.30
CA LYS A 251 5.66 -11.00 -16.46
C LYS A 251 5.54 -12.52 -16.30
N VAL A 252 6.62 -13.20 -15.88
CA VAL A 252 6.58 -14.66 -15.62
C VAL A 252 5.45 -15.03 -14.67
N ILE A 253 5.45 -14.43 -13.48
CA ILE A 253 4.46 -14.78 -12.45
C ILE A 253 3.03 -14.33 -12.80
N SER A 254 2.89 -13.40 -13.76
CA SER A 254 1.60 -12.91 -14.26
C SER A 254 1.16 -13.59 -15.56
N ARG A 255 1.92 -14.58 -16.04
CA ARG A 255 1.68 -15.35 -17.28
C ARG A 255 1.60 -14.44 -18.51
N LEU A 256 2.49 -13.44 -18.58
CA LEU A 256 2.63 -12.52 -19.72
C LEU A 256 3.82 -12.93 -20.58
N ASP A 257 3.79 -12.54 -21.86
CA ASP A 257 4.90 -12.78 -22.78
C ASP A 257 6.11 -11.92 -22.42
N ILE A 258 7.22 -12.58 -22.04
CA ILE A 258 8.47 -11.92 -21.63
C ILE A 258 9.19 -11.30 -22.84
N SER A 259 9.07 -11.93 -24.00
CA SER A 259 9.76 -11.53 -25.21
C SER A 259 9.14 -10.29 -25.87
N GLU A 260 7.82 -10.11 -25.72
CA GLU A 260 7.11 -8.97 -26.28
C GLU A 260 7.15 -7.76 -25.32
N LYS A 261 7.89 -6.71 -25.73
CA LYS A 261 8.11 -5.48 -24.95
C LYS A 261 7.57 -4.22 -25.63
N ARG A 262 6.91 -4.36 -26.78
CA ARG A 262 6.50 -3.25 -27.65
C ARG A 262 5.02 -2.90 -27.52
N ILE A 263 4.22 -3.78 -26.94
CA ILE A 263 2.78 -3.60 -26.78
C ILE A 263 2.37 -3.74 -25.29
N PRO A 264 1.28 -3.09 -24.86
CA PRO A 264 0.73 -3.30 -23.53
C PRO A 264 0.27 -4.74 -23.35
N GLN A 265 0.41 -5.27 -22.13
CA GLN A 265 -0.08 -6.58 -21.75
C GLN A 265 -0.79 -6.50 -20.40
N ASP A 266 -1.86 -7.27 -20.24
CA ASP A 266 -2.61 -7.39 -19.00
C ASP A 266 -2.62 -8.84 -18.53
N GLY A 267 -2.33 -9.06 -17.23
CA GLY A 267 -2.25 -10.37 -16.62
C GLY A 267 -2.73 -10.39 -15.18
N ARG A 268 -2.66 -11.57 -14.58
CA ARG A 268 -3.05 -11.79 -13.18
C ARG A 268 -2.01 -12.65 -12.48
N MET A 269 -1.79 -12.38 -11.21
CA MET A 269 -1.02 -13.24 -10.33
C MET A 269 -1.74 -13.40 -8.99
N LYS A 270 -1.43 -14.48 -8.28
CA LYS A 270 -1.95 -14.76 -6.95
C LYS A 270 -0.79 -14.93 -5.98
N LEU A 271 -0.91 -14.35 -4.80
CA LEU A 271 0.04 -14.50 -3.72
C LEU A 271 -0.68 -15.14 -2.52
N LYS A 272 -0.19 -16.28 -2.09
CA LYS A 272 -0.67 -16.95 -0.89
C LYS A 272 0.09 -16.41 0.32
N ILE A 273 -0.61 -15.86 1.29
CA ILE A 273 -0.04 -15.33 2.53
C ILE A 273 -0.51 -16.21 3.68
N GLY A 274 0.37 -17.08 4.18
CA GLY A 274 0.02 -18.06 5.21
C GLY A 274 -0.93 -19.16 4.69
N ALA A 275 -1.57 -19.91 5.60
CA ALA A 275 -2.35 -21.11 5.25
C ALA A 275 -3.66 -20.79 4.51
N ASP A 276 -4.34 -19.66 4.83
CA ASP A 276 -5.73 -19.43 4.42
C ASP A 276 -5.98 -18.13 3.63
N ARG A 277 -4.96 -17.35 3.33
CA ARG A 277 -5.16 -16.05 2.69
C ARG A 277 -4.51 -15.99 1.32
N VAL A 278 -5.32 -15.88 0.27
CA VAL A 278 -4.88 -15.67 -1.11
C VAL A 278 -5.27 -14.25 -1.52
N ILE A 279 -4.30 -13.50 -2.07
CA ILE A 279 -4.51 -12.18 -2.62
C ILE A 279 -4.35 -12.25 -4.12
N ASP A 280 -5.33 -11.74 -4.83
CA ASP A 280 -5.29 -11.60 -6.28
C ASP A 280 -4.69 -10.24 -6.67
N PHE A 281 -3.89 -10.22 -7.73
CA PHE A 281 -3.32 -9.02 -8.30
C PHE A 281 -3.61 -8.96 -9.80
N ARG A 282 -3.95 -7.78 -10.29
CA ARG A 282 -3.95 -7.48 -11.72
C ARG A 282 -2.68 -6.74 -12.07
N VAL A 283 -2.04 -7.17 -13.13
CA VAL A 283 -0.78 -6.61 -13.63
C VAL A 283 -1.03 -6.05 -15.02
N SER A 284 -0.68 -4.78 -15.21
CA SER A 284 -0.69 -4.13 -16.51
C SER A 284 0.70 -3.61 -16.83
N THR A 285 1.20 -3.94 -18.01
CA THR A 285 2.49 -3.45 -18.52
C THR A 285 2.26 -2.48 -19.68
N LEU A 286 3.05 -1.41 -19.72
CA LEU A 286 2.99 -0.40 -20.75
C LEU A 286 4.42 -0.05 -21.21
N PRO A 287 4.76 -0.22 -22.49
CA PRO A 287 6.03 0.26 -23.05
C PRO A 287 6.18 1.78 -22.90
N THR A 288 7.33 2.22 -22.37
CA THR A 288 7.69 3.63 -22.29
C THR A 288 9.06 3.86 -22.91
N LEU A 289 9.50 5.10 -23.03
CA LEU A 289 10.80 5.46 -23.63
C LEU A 289 11.99 4.79 -22.92
N PHE A 290 11.88 4.54 -21.61
CA PHE A 290 13.00 4.05 -20.80
C PHE A 290 12.82 2.62 -20.29
N GLY A 291 11.80 1.91 -20.77
CA GLY A 291 11.47 0.53 -20.41
C GLY A 291 9.98 0.34 -20.15
N GLU A 292 9.59 -0.82 -19.68
CA GLU A 292 8.19 -1.12 -19.39
C GLU A 292 7.78 -0.54 -18.03
N LYS A 293 6.78 0.35 -18.03
CA LYS A 293 6.07 0.73 -16.82
C LYS A 293 5.12 -0.39 -16.44
N ILE A 294 5.11 -0.78 -15.17
CA ILE A 294 4.21 -1.82 -14.66
C ILE A 294 3.36 -1.27 -13.53
N VAL A 295 2.07 -1.55 -13.58
CA VAL A 295 1.13 -1.24 -12.51
C VAL A 295 0.52 -2.55 -12.02
N ILE A 296 0.65 -2.79 -10.72
CA ILE A 296 0.06 -3.95 -10.05
C ILE A 296 -1.05 -3.46 -9.13
N ARG A 297 -2.29 -3.82 -9.43
CA ARG A 297 -3.46 -3.54 -8.60
C ARG A 297 -3.69 -4.66 -7.62
N ILE A 298 -3.87 -4.34 -6.35
CA ILE A 298 -4.14 -5.28 -5.27
C ILE A 298 -5.65 -5.45 -5.14
N LEU A 299 -6.12 -6.70 -5.28
CA LEU A 299 -7.53 -7.07 -5.13
C LEU A 299 -7.71 -7.74 -3.77
N ASP A 300 -8.01 -6.96 -2.74
CA ASP A 300 -8.21 -7.49 -1.39
C ASP A 300 -9.64 -7.99 -1.21
N PRO A 301 -9.85 -9.33 -1.05
CA PRO A 301 -11.19 -9.90 -0.86
C PRO A 301 -11.91 -9.39 0.38
N SER A 302 -11.19 -8.87 1.37
CA SER A 302 -11.78 -8.34 2.60
C SER A 302 -12.63 -7.09 2.34
N SER A 303 -12.32 -6.33 1.30
CA SER A 303 -13.07 -5.13 0.92
C SER A 303 -14.51 -5.45 0.46
N ALA A 304 -14.75 -6.62 -0.14
CA ALA A 304 -16.09 -7.05 -0.53
C ALA A 304 -16.93 -7.55 0.65
N ARG A 305 -16.29 -7.88 1.78
CA ARG A 305 -16.98 -8.35 3.00
C ARG A 305 -17.30 -7.23 3.99
N LEU A 306 -17.01 -5.97 3.60
CA LEU A 306 -17.38 -4.82 4.41
C LEU A 306 -18.90 -4.75 4.55
N GLY A 307 -19.39 -4.71 5.80
CA GLY A 307 -20.80 -4.44 6.04
C GLY A 307 -21.16 -3.00 5.64
N ILE A 308 -22.45 -2.75 5.38
CA ILE A 308 -22.95 -1.44 4.95
C ILE A 308 -22.58 -0.31 5.94
N ASP A 309 -22.44 -0.63 7.23
CA ASP A 309 -22.04 0.33 8.26
C ASP A 309 -20.59 0.82 8.10
N ALA A 310 -19.72 -0.02 7.55
CA ALA A 310 -18.33 0.33 7.30
C ALA A 310 -18.16 1.27 6.10
N LEU A 311 -19.14 1.35 5.20
CA LEU A 311 -19.11 2.23 4.03
C LEU A 311 -19.27 3.71 4.41
N GLY A 312 -19.88 3.99 5.57
CA GLY A 312 -20.02 5.35 6.07
C GLY A 312 -21.28 6.08 5.62
N TYR A 313 -22.33 5.37 5.20
CA TYR A 313 -23.64 5.96 4.99
C TYR A 313 -24.18 6.56 6.28
N ASP A 314 -24.84 7.70 6.20
CA ASP A 314 -25.66 8.20 7.31
C ASP A 314 -26.93 7.35 7.45
N ALA A 315 -27.57 7.40 8.62
CA ALA A 315 -28.72 6.53 8.93
C ALA A 315 -29.87 6.64 7.89
N ASP A 316 -30.21 7.86 7.50
CA ASP A 316 -31.25 8.13 6.49
C ASP A 316 -30.84 7.69 5.08
N GLU A 317 -29.57 7.85 4.71
CA GLU A 317 -29.01 7.38 3.43
C GLU A 317 -29.01 5.85 3.36
N LYS A 318 -28.59 5.20 4.46
CA LYS A 318 -28.61 3.74 4.61
C LYS A 318 -30.03 3.18 4.49
N GLU A 319 -31.00 3.79 5.17
CA GLU A 319 -32.40 3.37 5.15
C GLU A 319 -32.95 3.42 3.71
N ARG A 320 -32.73 4.52 2.99
CA ARG A 320 -33.14 4.67 1.58
C ARG A 320 -32.54 3.59 0.69
N LEU A 321 -31.24 3.31 0.83
CA LEU A 321 -30.55 2.28 0.07
C LEU A 321 -31.12 0.89 0.39
N LEU A 322 -31.26 0.53 1.67
CA LEU A 322 -31.78 -0.77 2.09
C LEU A 322 -33.23 -0.97 1.63
N SER A 323 -34.07 0.07 1.72
CA SER A 323 -35.44 0.04 1.19
C SER A 323 -35.47 -0.22 -0.31
N ALA A 324 -34.56 0.39 -1.08
CA ALA A 324 -34.51 0.20 -2.54
C ALA A 324 -34.05 -1.19 -2.93
N ILE A 325 -32.96 -1.70 -2.35
CA ILE A 325 -32.45 -3.06 -2.67
C ILE A 325 -33.35 -4.18 -2.12
N GLY A 326 -34.22 -3.87 -1.17
CA GLY A 326 -35.24 -4.81 -0.68
C GLY A 326 -36.46 -4.96 -1.58
N ARG A 327 -36.58 -4.17 -2.66
CA ARG A 327 -37.68 -4.30 -3.62
C ARG A 327 -37.48 -5.52 -4.50
N PRO A 328 -38.57 -6.18 -4.92
CA PRO A 328 -38.43 -7.39 -5.74
C PRO A 328 -37.95 -7.10 -7.16
N TYR A 329 -38.15 -5.88 -7.70
CA TYR A 329 -37.70 -5.48 -9.04
C TYR A 329 -37.45 -3.97 -9.10
N GLY A 330 -36.80 -3.55 -10.15
CA GLY A 330 -36.40 -2.17 -10.42
C GLY A 330 -34.90 -2.04 -10.62
N MET A 331 -34.44 -0.84 -10.87
CA MET A 331 -33.02 -0.56 -11.13
C MET A 331 -32.45 0.36 -10.07
N VAL A 332 -31.36 -0.05 -9.46
CA VAL A 332 -30.53 0.75 -8.54
C VAL A 332 -29.21 1.08 -9.24
N LEU A 333 -28.87 2.37 -9.31
CA LEU A 333 -27.66 2.86 -9.95
C LEU A 333 -26.70 3.42 -8.90
N VAL A 334 -25.44 2.99 -8.98
CA VAL A 334 -24.34 3.56 -8.19
C VAL A 334 -23.41 4.32 -9.12
N THR A 335 -23.24 5.62 -8.88
CA THR A 335 -22.53 6.50 -9.80
C THR A 335 -21.35 7.23 -9.14
N GLY A 336 -20.45 7.71 -9.96
CA GLY A 336 -19.24 8.42 -9.51
C GLY A 336 -18.03 8.15 -10.40
N PRO A 337 -16.93 8.87 -10.22
CA PRO A 337 -15.70 8.67 -10.99
C PRO A 337 -15.03 7.33 -10.65
N THR A 338 -13.98 6.99 -11.40
CA THR A 338 -13.11 5.86 -11.09
C THR A 338 -12.50 6.04 -9.71
N GLY A 339 -12.46 4.98 -8.91
CA GLY A 339 -11.92 5.01 -7.55
C GLY A 339 -12.87 5.56 -6.47
N SER A 340 -14.13 5.91 -6.81
CA SER A 340 -15.12 6.34 -5.81
C SER A 340 -15.71 5.22 -4.97
N GLY A 341 -15.34 3.95 -5.22
CA GLY A 341 -15.77 2.78 -4.44
C GLY A 341 -17.06 2.13 -4.90
N LYS A 342 -17.53 2.39 -6.15
CA LYS A 342 -18.78 1.82 -6.70
C LYS A 342 -18.87 0.30 -6.58
N THR A 343 -17.82 -0.40 -6.99
CA THR A 343 -17.76 -1.87 -6.92
C THR A 343 -17.94 -2.39 -5.49
N VAL A 344 -17.31 -1.74 -4.52
CA VAL A 344 -17.43 -2.13 -3.09
C VAL A 344 -18.86 -1.92 -2.60
N SER A 345 -19.51 -0.80 -2.98
CA SER A 345 -20.92 -0.55 -2.62
C SER A 345 -21.85 -1.59 -3.25
N LEU A 346 -21.68 -1.91 -4.54
CA LEU A 346 -22.47 -2.95 -5.21
C LEU A 346 -22.25 -4.33 -4.60
N TYR A 347 -20.99 -4.71 -4.35
CA TYR A 347 -20.69 -6.01 -3.72
C TYR A 347 -21.24 -6.10 -2.30
N THR A 348 -21.24 -5.00 -1.54
CA THR A 348 -21.91 -4.95 -0.23
C THR A 348 -23.42 -5.16 -0.38
N CYS A 349 -24.07 -4.55 -1.36
CA CYS A 349 -25.50 -4.78 -1.65
C CYS A 349 -25.75 -6.24 -2.04
N LEU A 350 -24.93 -6.81 -2.95
CA LEU A 350 -25.04 -8.22 -3.35
C LEU A 350 -24.88 -9.17 -2.15
N ASN A 351 -23.90 -8.93 -1.28
CA ASN A 351 -23.71 -9.77 -0.09
C ASN A 351 -24.89 -9.73 0.89
N LEU A 352 -25.57 -8.58 1.02
CA LEU A 352 -26.78 -8.45 1.82
C LEU A 352 -27.96 -9.24 1.23
N LEU A 353 -28.02 -9.32 -0.09
CA LEU A 353 -29.08 -10.00 -0.84
C LEU A 353 -28.79 -11.47 -1.11
N ASN A 354 -27.53 -11.90 -0.97
CA ASN A 354 -27.08 -13.27 -1.28
C ASN A 354 -27.55 -14.26 -0.20
N LYS A 355 -28.73 -14.80 -0.42
CA LYS A 355 -29.38 -15.80 0.44
C LYS A 355 -29.54 -17.11 -0.35
N PRO A 356 -29.61 -18.28 0.32
CA PRO A 356 -29.69 -19.58 -0.36
C PRO A 356 -30.84 -19.72 -1.38
N GLY A 357 -31.91 -18.95 -1.25
CA GLY A 357 -33.06 -18.99 -2.16
C GLY A 357 -33.07 -17.89 -3.22
N VAL A 358 -31.96 -17.17 -3.44
CA VAL A 358 -31.87 -16.05 -4.38
C VAL A 358 -30.83 -16.34 -5.45
N ASN A 359 -31.24 -16.29 -6.72
CA ASN A 359 -30.34 -16.48 -7.86
C ASN A 359 -29.77 -15.14 -8.32
N ILE A 360 -28.47 -14.93 -8.11
CA ILE A 360 -27.76 -13.70 -8.46
C ILE A 360 -26.80 -13.97 -9.61
N ALA A 361 -26.90 -13.15 -10.67
CA ALA A 361 -25.99 -13.20 -11.82
C ALA A 361 -25.33 -11.82 -12.03
N THR A 362 -24.02 -11.83 -12.32
CA THR A 362 -23.28 -10.59 -12.60
C THR A 362 -22.53 -10.68 -13.93
N ALA A 363 -22.49 -9.56 -14.66
CA ALA A 363 -21.63 -9.37 -15.83
C ALA A 363 -20.62 -8.26 -15.52
N GLU A 364 -19.34 -8.54 -15.61
CA GLU A 364 -18.27 -7.65 -15.16
C GLU A 364 -17.08 -7.64 -16.15
N ASP A 365 -16.30 -6.55 -16.19
CA ASP A 365 -15.18 -6.37 -17.12
C ASP A 365 -13.85 -6.00 -16.41
N PRO A 366 -13.19 -7.01 -15.83
CA PRO A 366 -13.68 -8.29 -15.32
C PRO A 366 -14.13 -8.20 -13.84
N SER A 367 -14.62 -9.31 -13.27
CA SER A 367 -14.94 -9.41 -11.84
C SER A 367 -13.68 -9.12 -10.99
N GLU A 368 -13.82 -8.25 -9.99
CA GLU A 368 -12.68 -7.85 -9.14
C GLU A 368 -12.43 -8.85 -8.02
N ILE A 369 -13.49 -9.39 -7.44
CA ILE A 369 -13.43 -10.29 -6.28
C ILE A 369 -14.45 -11.39 -6.49
N ASN A 370 -14.07 -12.64 -6.17
CA ASN A 370 -14.99 -13.77 -6.22
C ASN A 370 -15.99 -13.69 -5.05
N LEU A 371 -17.27 -13.70 -5.37
CA LEU A 371 -18.37 -13.70 -4.40
C LEU A 371 -18.98 -15.11 -4.35
N PRO A 372 -18.76 -15.89 -3.28
CA PRO A 372 -19.38 -17.21 -3.15
C PRO A 372 -20.91 -17.11 -3.19
N GLY A 373 -21.56 -17.97 -3.98
CA GLY A 373 -23.01 -17.97 -4.16
C GLY A 373 -23.55 -17.02 -5.24
N VAL A 374 -22.67 -16.30 -5.96
CA VAL A 374 -23.02 -15.43 -7.07
C VAL A 374 -22.46 -15.98 -8.38
N ASN A 375 -23.28 -16.01 -9.44
CA ASN A 375 -22.89 -16.42 -10.78
C ASN A 375 -22.21 -15.25 -11.50
N GLN A 376 -20.88 -15.13 -11.38
CA GLN A 376 -20.10 -14.02 -11.94
C GLN A 376 -19.60 -14.37 -13.35
N VAL A 377 -19.95 -13.56 -14.34
CA VAL A 377 -19.53 -13.68 -15.75
C VAL A 377 -18.54 -12.57 -16.07
N ASN A 378 -17.33 -12.94 -16.51
CA ASN A 378 -16.39 -11.99 -17.09
C ASN A 378 -16.70 -11.75 -18.56
N VAL A 379 -16.89 -10.50 -18.92
CA VAL A 379 -17.03 -10.06 -20.32
C VAL A 379 -15.74 -10.39 -21.09
N ASN A 380 -15.90 -10.85 -22.31
CA ASN A 380 -14.82 -11.13 -23.25
C ASN A 380 -15.23 -10.73 -24.66
N GLU A 381 -14.96 -9.50 -25.03
CA GLU A 381 -15.33 -8.94 -26.34
C GLU A 381 -14.71 -9.72 -27.50
N LYS A 382 -13.48 -10.24 -27.33
CA LYS A 382 -12.78 -11.05 -28.34
C LYS A 382 -13.54 -12.34 -28.67
N ALA A 383 -14.22 -12.91 -27.67
CA ALA A 383 -15.07 -14.11 -27.81
C ALA A 383 -16.52 -13.77 -28.16
N GLY A 384 -16.89 -12.49 -28.31
CA GLY A 384 -18.27 -12.04 -28.54
C GLY A 384 -19.16 -12.05 -27.29
N LEU A 385 -18.60 -12.29 -26.10
CA LEU A 385 -19.33 -12.23 -24.84
C LEU A 385 -19.28 -10.78 -24.31
N THR A 386 -20.17 -9.95 -24.81
CA THR A 386 -20.37 -8.56 -24.38
C THR A 386 -21.33 -8.46 -23.18
N PHE A 387 -21.44 -7.28 -22.54
CA PHE A 387 -22.45 -7.04 -21.51
C PHE A 387 -23.86 -7.36 -22.00
N ALA A 388 -24.23 -6.89 -23.20
CA ALA A 388 -25.53 -7.14 -23.79
C ALA A 388 -25.79 -8.63 -24.06
N THR A 389 -24.79 -9.36 -24.54
CA THR A 389 -24.90 -10.81 -24.77
C THR A 389 -25.06 -11.57 -23.45
N ALA A 390 -24.31 -11.22 -22.42
CA ALA A 390 -24.42 -11.82 -21.08
C ALA A 390 -25.81 -11.57 -20.48
N LEU A 391 -26.30 -10.33 -20.53
CA LEU A 391 -27.64 -9.97 -20.04
C LEU A 391 -28.76 -10.75 -20.73
N ARG A 392 -28.72 -10.87 -22.07
CA ARG A 392 -29.70 -11.72 -22.79
C ARG A 392 -29.65 -13.17 -22.38
N ALA A 393 -28.46 -13.68 -22.00
CA ALA A 393 -28.33 -15.03 -21.48
C ALA A 393 -28.93 -15.15 -20.07
N PHE A 394 -28.68 -14.16 -19.20
CA PHE A 394 -29.22 -14.15 -17.83
C PHE A 394 -30.76 -14.25 -17.81
N LEU A 395 -31.45 -13.50 -18.67
CA LEU A 395 -32.92 -13.56 -18.77
C LEU A 395 -33.48 -14.95 -19.09
N ARG A 396 -32.63 -15.92 -19.45
CA ARG A 396 -33.01 -17.33 -19.66
C ARG A 396 -32.42 -18.28 -18.57
N GLN A 397 -31.81 -17.71 -17.53
CA GLN A 397 -31.17 -18.45 -16.42
C GLN A 397 -31.92 -18.25 -15.10
N ASP A 398 -33.16 -17.77 -15.15
CA ASP A 398 -34.06 -17.55 -14.01
C ASP A 398 -33.38 -16.74 -12.86
N PRO A 399 -32.81 -15.55 -13.11
CA PRO A 399 -32.20 -14.74 -12.09
C PRO A 399 -33.26 -13.95 -11.32
N ASP A 400 -33.07 -13.78 -10.01
CA ASP A 400 -33.82 -12.80 -9.21
C ASP A 400 -33.14 -11.43 -9.27
N ILE A 401 -31.78 -11.43 -9.22
CA ILE A 401 -30.97 -10.23 -9.17
C ILE A 401 -29.92 -10.28 -10.27
N ILE A 402 -29.80 -9.19 -11.00
CA ILE A 402 -28.80 -9.01 -12.06
C ILE A 402 -27.91 -7.82 -11.71
N MET A 403 -26.58 -8.00 -11.71
CA MET A 403 -25.65 -6.89 -11.65
C MET A 403 -24.94 -6.73 -12.98
N VAL A 404 -24.95 -5.51 -13.50
CA VAL A 404 -24.18 -5.10 -14.68
C VAL A 404 -23.06 -4.18 -14.22
N GLY A 405 -21.82 -4.57 -14.40
CA GLY A 405 -20.65 -3.83 -13.90
C GLY A 405 -20.70 -2.36 -14.27
N GLU A 406 -21.04 -2.05 -15.53
CA GLU A 406 -21.31 -0.69 -15.98
C GLU A 406 -22.19 -0.66 -17.23
N ILE A 407 -22.92 0.42 -17.42
CA ILE A 407 -23.69 0.72 -18.64
C ILE A 407 -22.93 1.76 -19.46
N ARG A 408 -22.43 1.34 -20.63
CA ARG A 408 -21.67 2.21 -21.55
C ARG A 408 -22.45 2.64 -22.77
N ASP A 409 -23.42 1.83 -23.20
CA ASP A 409 -24.14 1.94 -24.48
C ASP A 409 -25.64 1.73 -24.33
N LEU A 410 -26.38 2.14 -25.36
CA LEU A 410 -27.83 2.06 -25.39
C LEU A 410 -28.34 0.61 -25.36
N GLU A 411 -27.62 -0.33 -25.99
CA GLU A 411 -28.06 -1.73 -26.06
C GLU A 411 -28.06 -2.38 -24.67
N THR A 412 -26.95 -2.21 -23.93
CA THR A 412 -26.83 -2.68 -22.54
C THR A 412 -27.87 -2.01 -21.63
N ALA A 413 -28.08 -0.70 -21.79
CA ALA A 413 -29.07 0.06 -21.03
C ALA A 413 -30.50 -0.45 -21.29
N ASP A 414 -30.89 -0.65 -22.54
CA ASP A 414 -32.24 -1.08 -22.92
C ASP A 414 -32.56 -2.47 -22.37
N ILE A 415 -31.61 -3.42 -22.45
CA ILE A 415 -31.80 -4.77 -21.88
C ILE A 415 -31.91 -4.71 -20.36
N SER A 416 -31.06 -3.90 -19.69
CA SER A 416 -31.08 -3.73 -18.23
C SER A 416 -32.41 -3.14 -17.74
N ILE A 417 -32.93 -2.15 -18.45
CA ILE A 417 -34.25 -1.53 -18.17
C ILE A 417 -35.38 -2.54 -18.36
N LYS A 418 -35.38 -3.30 -19.47
CA LYS A 418 -36.36 -4.35 -19.70
C LYS A 418 -36.32 -5.42 -18.60
N ALA A 419 -35.17 -5.82 -18.17
CA ALA A 419 -35.01 -6.74 -17.02
C ALA A 419 -35.67 -6.15 -15.76
N ALA A 420 -35.38 -4.88 -15.44
CA ALA A 420 -35.96 -4.20 -14.30
C ALA A 420 -37.49 -4.05 -14.37
N GLN A 421 -38.06 -3.90 -15.58
CA GLN A 421 -39.51 -3.81 -15.81
C GLN A 421 -40.21 -5.19 -15.77
N THR A 422 -39.45 -6.27 -16.00
CA THR A 422 -39.99 -7.63 -16.11
C THR A 422 -39.81 -8.49 -14.86
N GLY A 423 -39.54 -7.86 -13.71
CA GLY A 423 -39.55 -8.53 -12.40
C GLY A 423 -38.19 -8.79 -11.76
N HIS A 424 -37.10 -8.25 -12.33
CA HIS A 424 -35.76 -8.45 -11.79
C HIS A 424 -35.26 -7.20 -11.06
N LEU A 425 -34.52 -7.38 -9.97
CA LEU A 425 -33.74 -6.31 -9.36
C LEU A 425 -32.41 -6.17 -10.12
N VAL A 426 -32.21 -5.00 -10.74
CA VAL A 426 -31.00 -4.71 -11.52
C VAL A 426 -30.13 -3.72 -10.78
N LEU A 427 -28.87 -4.08 -10.52
CA LEU A 427 -27.86 -3.21 -9.96
C LEU A 427 -26.83 -2.84 -11.04
N SER A 428 -26.48 -1.57 -11.18
CA SER A 428 -25.46 -1.19 -12.18
C SER A 428 -24.72 0.09 -11.80
N THR A 429 -23.68 0.42 -12.60
CA THR A 429 -22.95 1.68 -12.45
C THR A 429 -23.01 2.55 -13.70
N LEU A 430 -22.85 3.85 -13.46
CA LEU A 430 -22.62 4.86 -14.47
C LEU A 430 -21.49 5.81 -14.03
N HIS A 431 -20.81 6.44 -14.98
CA HIS A 431 -19.80 7.45 -14.69
C HIS A 431 -20.41 8.84 -14.83
N THR A 432 -21.00 9.34 -13.75
CA THR A 432 -21.57 10.69 -13.64
C THR A 432 -21.14 11.34 -12.33
N ASN A 433 -21.23 12.66 -12.25
CA ASN A 433 -20.75 13.41 -11.13
C ASN A 433 -21.70 13.41 -9.92
N ASP A 434 -23.01 13.40 -10.17
CA ASP A 434 -24.08 13.41 -9.17
C ASP A 434 -25.27 12.55 -9.59
N ALA A 435 -26.27 12.41 -8.72
CA ALA A 435 -27.45 11.61 -9.00
C ALA A 435 -28.39 12.23 -10.05
N PRO A 436 -28.70 13.55 -10.04
CA PRO A 436 -29.52 14.17 -11.06
C PRO A 436 -28.94 14.09 -12.49
N THR A 437 -27.64 14.31 -12.65
CA THR A 437 -26.98 14.23 -13.97
C THR A 437 -26.97 12.81 -14.54
N THR A 438 -27.09 11.79 -13.67
CA THR A 438 -27.22 10.40 -14.11
C THR A 438 -28.45 10.20 -15.01
N LEU A 439 -29.58 10.78 -14.66
CA LEU A 439 -30.80 10.70 -15.44
C LEU A 439 -30.63 11.39 -16.80
N THR A 440 -29.99 12.56 -16.80
CA THR A 440 -29.64 13.26 -18.06
C THR A 440 -28.70 12.42 -18.93
N ARG A 441 -27.73 11.74 -18.33
CA ARG A 441 -26.81 10.83 -19.05
C ARG A 441 -27.57 9.68 -19.72
N MET A 442 -28.51 9.05 -19.01
CA MET A 442 -29.35 7.99 -19.57
C MET A 442 -30.17 8.48 -20.77
N ARG A 443 -30.76 9.68 -20.67
CA ARG A 443 -31.46 10.30 -21.78
C ARG A 443 -30.57 10.57 -22.99
N ASN A 444 -29.38 11.10 -22.75
CA ASN A 444 -28.38 11.37 -23.80
C ASN A 444 -27.87 10.08 -24.47
N MET A 445 -27.98 8.93 -23.80
CA MET A 445 -27.73 7.62 -24.42
C MET A 445 -28.86 7.16 -25.30
N GLY A 446 -30.00 7.86 -25.35
CA GLY A 446 -31.16 7.54 -26.18
C GLY A 446 -32.28 6.79 -25.45
N ILE A 447 -32.22 6.66 -24.14
CA ILE A 447 -33.25 5.98 -23.35
C ILE A 447 -34.46 6.91 -23.21
N ALA A 448 -35.63 6.39 -23.53
CA ALA A 448 -36.89 7.16 -23.44
C ALA A 448 -37.20 7.51 -21.96
N PRO A 449 -37.65 8.74 -21.65
CA PRO A 449 -37.97 9.19 -20.30
C PRO A 449 -38.92 8.27 -19.52
N PHE A 450 -39.94 7.72 -20.18
CA PHE A 450 -40.89 6.81 -19.52
C PHE A 450 -40.23 5.49 -19.07
N ASN A 451 -39.24 5.00 -19.81
CA ASN A 451 -38.49 3.81 -19.43
C ASN A 451 -37.61 4.08 -18.19
N ILE A 452 -37.01 5.26 -18.12
CA ILE A 452 -36.22 5.67 -16.94
C ILE A 452 -37.15 5.79 -15.73
N ALA A 453 -38.25 6.54 -15.86
CA ALA A 453 -39.18 6.80 -14.76
C ALA A 453 -39.85 5.53 -14.21
N SER A 454 -40.09 4.52 -15.05
CA SER A 454 -40.75 3.27 -14.64
C SER A 454 -39.79 2.20 -14.12
N SER A 455 -38.49 2.29 -14.41
CA SER A 455 -37.52 1.24 -14.05
C SER A 455 -36.55 1.66 -12.93
N VAL A 456 -36.03 2.89 -12.94
CA VAL A 456 -35.06 3.36 -11.96
C VAL A 456 -35.75 3.70 -10.63
N ILE A 457 -35.31 3.08 -9.56
CA ILE A 457 -35.91 3.27 -8.22
C ILE A 457 -35.02 4.06 -7.27
N LEU A 458 -33.69 4.02 -7.50
CA LEU A 458 -32.74 4.76 -6.67
C LEU A 458 -31.46 5.05 -7.48
N ILE A 459 -30.88 6.22 -7.25
CA ILE A 459 -29.56 6.56 -7.72
C ILE A 459 -28.70 6.98 -6.51
N THR A 460 -27.54 6.35 -6.35
CA THR A 460 -26.56 6.73 -5.34
C THR A 460 -25.30 7.27 -6.03
N ALA A 461 -25.08 8.57 -5.96
CA ALA A 461 -23.79 9.13 -6.34
C ALA A 461 -22.83 9.10 -5.16
N GLN A 462 -21.55 8.78 -5.43
CA GLN A 462 -20.58 8.63 -4.35
C GLN A 462 -19.19 9.16 -4.67
N ARG A 463 -18.52 9.62 -3.62
CA ARG A 463 -17.11 10.01 -3.56
C ARG A 463 -16.44 9.35 -2.35
N LEU A 464 -15.12 9.30 -2.37
CA LEU A 464 -14.31 8.90 -1.21
C LEU A 464 -13.45 10.08 -0.80
N ALA A 465 -13.55 10.48 0.47
CA ALA A 465 -12.65 11.42 1.12
C ALA A 465 -11.67 10.69 2.03
N ARG A 466 -10.47 11.21 2.22
CA ARG A 466 -9.52 10.67 3.19
C ARG A 466 -10.03 10.91 4.61
N ARG A 467 -9.94 9.91 5.45
CA ARG A 467 -10.36 10.01 6.86
C ARG A 467 -9.23 10.57 7.71
N LEU A 468 -9.53 11.57 8.53
CA LEU A 468 -8.57 12.14 9.47
C LEU A 468 -8.07 11.09 10.46
N CYS A 469 -6.78 11.12 10.74
CA CYS A 469 -6.16 10.29 11.76
C CYS A 469 -6.68 10.69 13.14
N THR A 470 -7.25 9.74 13.86
CA THR A 470 -7.80 9.99 15.20
C THR A 470 -6.73 10.30 16.26
N VAL A 471 -5.46 9.94 15.97
CA VAL A 471 -4.33 10.12 16.90
C VAL A 471 -3.76 11.54 16.83
N CYS A 472 -3.66 12.10 15.60
CA CYS A 472 -2.93 13.36 15.42
C CYS A 472 -3.75 14.51 14.81
N ARG A 473 -5.07 14.33 14.58
CA ARG A 473 -5.90 15.44 14.12
C ARG A 473 -5.99 16.53 15.18
N GLU A 474 -5.94 17.79 14.76
CA GLU A 474 -6.09 18.95 15.63
C GLU A 474 -7.29 19.79 15.22
N VAL A 475 -7.82 20.56 16.15
CA VAL A 475 -8.88 21.54 15.85
C VAL A 475 -8.31 22.59 14.89
N ALA A 476 -9.01 22.83 13.80
CA ALA A 476 -8.67 23.90 12.85
C ALA A 476 -9.38 25.19 13.26
N ASP A 477 -8.67 26.28 13.19
CA ASP A 477 -9.25 27.62 13.29
C ASP A 477 -9.67 28.08 11.88
N VAL A 478 -10.94 27.90 11.55
CA VAL A 478 -11.52 28.27 10.26
C VAL A 478 -12.50 29.42 10.49
N PRO A 479 -12.31 30.56 9.81
CA PRO A 479 -13.22 31.69 9.92
C PRO A 479 -14.65 31.32 9.55
N ARG A 480 -15.64 31.90 10.28
CA ARG A 480 -17.07 31.63 10.04
C ARG A 480 -17.48 31.88 8.59
N GLU A 481 -16.96 32.94 7.98
CA GLU A 481 -17.23 33.27 6.58
C GLU A 481 -16.77 32.15 5.63
N ALA A 482 -15.57 31.60 5.85
CA ALA A 482 -15.06 30.49 5.04
C ALA A 482 -15.89 29.19 5.19
N LEU A 483 -16.50 28.97 6.36
CA LEU A 483 -17.43 27.87 6.55
C LEU A 483 -18.73 28.09 5.77
N LEU A 484 -19.26 29.30 5.76
CA LEU A 484 -20.45 29.66 4.99
C LEU A 484 -20.18 29.54 3.48
N ASP A 485 -19.05 30.04 3.01
CA ASP A 485 -18.62 29.94 1.60
C ASP A 485 -18.42 28.46 1.18
N ALA A 486 -18.00 27.59 2.07
CA ALA A 486 -17.89 26.17 1.82
C ALA A 486 -19.25 25.48 1.69
N GLY A 487 -20.35 26.13 2.12
CA GLY A 487 -21.72 25.65 1.98
C GLY A 487 -22.41 25.21 3.28
N PHE A 488 -21.81 25.48 4.46
CA PHE A 488 -22.53 25.34 5.74
C PHE A 488 -23.66 26.37 5.82
N LYS A 489 -24.76 25.99 6.43
CA LYS A 489 -25.86 26.92 6.73
C LYS A 489 -25.64 27.57 8.09
N GLU A 490 -26.17 28.78 8.30
CA GLU A 490 -26.08 29.48 9.59
C GLU A 490 -26.49 28.61 10.78
N ARG A 491 -27.54 27.80 10.61
CA ARG A 491 -28.04 26.87 11.62
C ARG A 491 -27.07 25.74 11.97
N ASP A 492 -26.11 25.43 11.10
CA ASP A 492 -25.13 24.36 11.29
C ASP A 492 -23.93 24.85 12.13
N LEU A 493 -23.80 26.20 12.29
CA LEU A 493 -22.70 26.86 12.99
C LEU A 493 -23.09 27.24 14.43
N ASP A 494 -23.73 26.33 15.14
CA ASP A 494 -24.25 26.50 16.50
C ASP A 494 -23.19 26.33 17.61
N GLY A 495 -21.94 26.04 17.24
CA GLY A 495 -20.83 25.81 18.17
C GLY A 495 -20.76 24.42 18.79
N SER A 496 -21.68 23.50 18.42
CA SER A 496 -21.70 22.11 18.91
C SER A 496 -20.56 21.24 18.38
N TRP A 497 -19.89 21.67 17.31
CA TRP A 497 -18.80 20.96 16.65
C TRP A 497 -17.64 21.92 16.29
N LYS A 498 -16.49 21.31 15.96
CA LYS A 498 -15.31 22.04 15.48
C LYS A 498 -14.71 21.33 14.26
N PRO A 499 -14.24 22.08 13.25
CA PRO A 499 -13.49 21.49 12.16
C PRO A 499 -12.13 20.97 12.66
N TYR A 500 -11.62 19.90 12.03
CA TYR A 500 -10.30 19.36 12.30
C TYR A 500 -9.41 19.45 11.07
N ARG A 501 -8.09 19.61 11.31
CA ARG A 501 -7.05 19.59 10.28
C ARG A 501 -6.15 18.36 10.42
N PRO A 502 -5.55 17.88 9.32
CA PRO A 502 -4.52 16.86 9.36
C PRO A 502 -3.21 17.45 9.90
N VAL A 503 -2.47 16.66 10.70
CA VAL A 503 -1.13 17.05 11.20
C VAL A 503 -0.08 16.08 10.66
N GLY A 504 -0.20 14.80 10.94
CA GLY A 504 0.74 13.75 10.59
C GLY A 504 1.42 13.14 11.81
N CYS A 505 1.53 11.81 11.82
CA CYS A 505 2.25 11.04 12.83
C CYS A 505 2.72 9.70 12.24
N SER A 506 3.48 8.93 13.02
CA SER A 506 3.99 7.61 12.59
C SER A 506 2.89 6.57 12.29
N ALA A 507 1.66 6.76 12.79
CA ALA A 507 0.54 5.84 12.61
C ALA A 507 -0.35 6.17 11.40
N CYS A 508 -0.07 7.25 10.67
CA CYS A 508 -0.93 7.75 9.60
C CYS A 508 -0.12 8.27 8.41
N ASN A 509 -0.84 8.73 7.40
CA ASN A 509 -0.32 9.24 6.18
C ASN A 509 -0.65 10.75 6.05
N GLY A 510 0.32 11.64 6.36
CA GLY A 510 0.10 13.09 6.27
C GLY A 510 -1.12 13.59 7.03
N GLY A 511 -1.45 12.95 8.17
CA GLY A 511 -2.64 13.27 8.97
C GLY A 511 -3.91 12.50 8.59
N TYR A 512 -3.84 11.60 7.59
CA TYR A 512 -4.99 10.79 7.15
C TYR A 512 -4.74 9.29 7.29
N LYS A 513 -5.78 8.52 7.57
CA LYS A 513 -5.74 7.05 7.66
C LYS A 513 -7.06 6.45 7.24
N GLY A 514 -7.07 5.79 6.08
CA GLY A 514 -8.26 5.22 5.47
C GLY A 514 -9.14 6.26 4.79
N ARG A 515 -10.32 5.85 4.32
CA ARG A 515 -11.26 6.67 3.57
C ARG A 515 -12.64 6.60 4.18
N VAL A 516 -13.47 7.59 3.90
CA VAL A 516 -14.89 7.66 4.28
C VAL A 516 -15.72 7.99 3.03
N GLY A 517 -16.85 7.30 2.86
CA GLY A 517 -17.78 7.56 1.78
C GLY A 517 -18.57 8.85 1.99
N ILE A 518 -18.78 9.57 0.90
CA ILE A 518 -19.67 10.72 0.77
C ILE A 518 -20.73 10.34 -0.25
N TYR A 519 -21.99 10.44 0.11
CA TYR A 519 -23.10 9.90 -0.68
C TYR A 519 -24.16 10.94 -0.95
N GLN A 520 -24.77 10.84 -2.13
CA GLN A 520 -26.05 11.46 -2.49
C GLN A 520 -27.00 10.31 -2.86
N VAL A 521 -27.90 9.96 -1.97
CA VAL A 521 -28.84 8.85 -2.14
C VAL A 521 -30.19 9.41 -2.52
N MET A 522 -30.53 9.35 -3.82
CA MET A 522 -31.73 9.94 -4.42
C MET A 522 -32.72 8.84 -4.81
N PRO A 523 -33.81 8.65 -4.06
CA PRO A 523 -34.93 7.83 -4.51
C PRO A 523 -35.63 8.50 -5.69
N ILE A 524 -36.14 7.69 -6.63
CA ILE A 524 -36.95 8.20 -7.73
C ILE A 524 -38.42 8.18 -7.28
N THR A 525 -38.82 9.31 -6.69
CA THR A 525 -40.19 9.54 -6.19
C THR A 525 -41.15 9.85 -7.33
N GLU A 526 -42.46 9.84 -7.07
CA GLU A 526 -43.46 10.21 -8.05
C GLU A 526 -43.27 11.64 -8.59
N GLU A 527 -42.82 12.57 -7.74
CA GLU A 527 -42.57 13.95 -8.16
C GLU A 527 -41.34 14.02 -9.10
N ILE A 528 -40.26 13.29 -8.78
CA ILE A 528 -39.10 13.19 -9.67
C ILE A 528 -39.48 12.49 -10.96
N GLN A 529 -40.34 11.44 -10.96
CA GLN A 529 -40.83 10.78 -12.15
C GLN A 529 -41.60 11.76 -13.05
N LYS A 530 -42.47 12.62 -12.51
CA LYS A 530 -43.18 13.66 -13.26
C LYS A 530 -42.21 14.61 -13.96
N ILE A 531 -41.14 15.02 -13.30
CA ILE A 531 -40.12 15.88 -13.89
C ILE A 531 -39.39 15.16 -15.03
N ILE A 532 -39.03 13.87 -14.83
CA ILE A 532 -38.42 13.06 -15.90
C ILE A 532 -39.33 12.95 -17.10
N LEU A 533 -40.60 12.65 -16.89
CA LEU A 533 -41.60 12.52 -17.96
C LEU A 533 -41.90 13.83 -18.71
N ALA A 534 -41.80 14.97 -18.00
CA ALA A 534 -41.91 16.31 -18.55
C ALA A 534 -40.63 16.81 -19.24
N ASP A 535 -39.63 15.95 -19.40
CA ASP A 535 -38.32 16.29 -19.98
C ASP A 535 -37.54 17.39 -19.20
N GLY A 536 -37.76 17.45 -17.87
CA GLY A 536 -37.13 18.42 -16.99
C GLY A 536 -35.61 18.30 -16.95
N SER A 537 -34.95 19.38 -16.58
CA SER A 537 -33.49 19.46 -16.50
C SER A 537 -32.93 18.76 -15.24
N ALA A 538 -31.61 18.49 -15.24
CA ALA A 538 -30.93 18.00 -14.03
C ALA A 538 -31.10 18.97 -12.86
N LEU A 539 -31.16 20.28 -13.12
CA LEU A 539 -31.35 21.30 -12.08
C LEU A 539 -32.75 21.21 -11.43
N ASP A 540 -33.79 20.95 -12.23
CA ASP A 540 -35.15 20.77 -11.71
C ASP A 540 -35.22 19.52 -10.82
N ILE A 541 -34.59 18.43 -11.25
CA ILE A 541 -34.47 17.19 -10.47
C ILE A 541 -33.68 17.44 -9.20
N ALA A 542 -32.57 18.20 -9.23
CA ALA A 542 -31.76 18.52 -8.06
C ALA A 542 -32.55 19.33 -7.02
N ARG A 543 -33.31 20.35 -7.48
CA ARG A 543 -34.18 21.17 -6.61
C ARG A 543 -35.27 20.33 -5.94
N GLN A 544 -35.93 19.46 -6.71
CA GLN A 544 -36.95 18.56 -6.18
C GLN A 544 -36.36 17.59 -5.17
N SER A 545 -35.21 16.99 -5.49
CA SER A 545 -34.48 16.07 -4.62
C SER A 545 -34.07 16.75 -3.30
N GLU A 546 -33.56 18.00 -3.36
CA GLU A 546 -33.25 18.78 -2.15
C GLU A 546 -34.50 19.09 -1.31
N ALA A 547 -35.63 19.43 -1.96
CA ALA A 547 -36.90 19.66 -1.30
C ALA A 547 -37.42 18.42 -0.56
N GLU A 548 -37.11 17.22 -1.06
CA GLU A 548 -37.40 15.93 -0.44
C GLU A 548 -36.35 15.50 0.61
N GLY A 549 -35.41 16.39 0.95
CA GLY A 549 -34.42 16.17 1.99
C GLY A 549 -33.25 15.25 1.56
N VAL A 550 -32.99 15.12 0.27
CA VAL A 550 -31.78 14.47 -0.24
C VAL A 550 -30.63 15.46 -0.18
N ARG A 551 -29.57 15.11 0.52
CA ARG A 551 -28.36 15.93 0.56
C ARG A 551 -27.57 15.81 -0.75
N SER A 552 -27.01 16.92 -1.23
CA SER A 552 -26.00 16.87 -2.27
C SER A 552 -24.72 16.22 -1.76
N LEU A 553 -23.80 15.82 -2.67
CA LEU A 553 -22.49 15.30 -2.25
C LEU A 553 -21.75 16.29 -1.35
N ARG A 554 -21.79 17.60 -1.66
CA ARG A 554 -21.19 18.64 -0.82
C ARG A 554 -21.81 18.65 0.57
N GLN A 555 -23.12 18.67 0.71
CA GLN A 555 -23.82 18.70 1.98
C GLN A 555 -23.55 17.42 2.81
N SER A 556 -23.49 16.24 2.17
CA SER A 556 -23.12 14.99 2.82
C SER A 556 -21.67 15.04 3.31
N GLY A 557 -20.75 15.57 2.50
CA GLY A 557 -19.35 15.76 2.88
C GLY A 557 -19.18 16.72 4.06
N LEU A 558 -19.86 17.86 4.04
CA LEU A 558 -19.83 18.83 5.14
C LEU A 558 -20.34 18.22 6.46
N LYS A 559 -21.32 17.33 6.38
CA LYS A 559 -21.76 16.57 7.56
C LYS A 559 -20.66 15.65 8.11
N LYS A 560 -19.80 15.06 7.24
CA LYS A 560 -18.64 14.29 7.69
C LYS A 560 -17.56 15.17 8.36
N VAL A 561 -17.45 16.45 7.95
CA VAL A 561 -16.58 17.43 8.63
C VAL A 561 -17.13 17.72 10.02
N MET A 562 -18.43 17.95 10.18
CA MET A 562 -19.07 18.15 11.51
C MET A 562 -18.84 16.96 12.44
N GLN A 563 -18.85 15.74 11.90
CA GLN A 563 -18.56 14.51 12.65
C GLN A 563 -17.06 14.34 12.96
N GLY A 564 -16.18 15.21 12.44
CA GLY A 564 -14.73 15.14 12.61
C GLY A 564 -14.08 13.96 11.87
N LEU A 565 -14.74 13.39 10.86
CA LEU A 565 -14.25 12.23 10.11
C LEU A 565 -13.26 12.62 9.01
N THR A 566 -13.43 13.78 8.39
CA THR A 566 -12.58 14.30 7.32
C THR A 566 -12.35 15.80 7.50
N SER A 567 -11.43 16.37 6.74
CA SER A 567 -11.18 17.82 6.76
C SER A 567 -12.07 18.55 5.76
N LEU A 568 -12.21 19.86 5.96
CA LEU A 568 -12.94 20.72 5.03
C LEU A 568 -12.29 20.72 3.64
N GLU A 569 -10.97 20.77 3.58
CA GLU A 569 -10.18 20.77 2.36
C GLU A 569 -10.46 19.51 1.51
N GLU A 570 -10.52 18.35 2.13
CA GLU A 570 -10.85 17.09 1.45
C GLU A 570 -12.24 17.11 0.83
N VAL A 571 -13.22 17.60 1.57
CA VAL A 571 -14.60 17.68 1.06
C VAL A 571 -14.67 18.66 -0.11
N VAL A 572 -14.03 19.82 0.02
CA VAL A 572 -13.98 20.81 -1.06
C VAL A 572 -13.31 20.19 -2.30
N ALA A 573 -12.16 19.53 -2.14
CA ALA A 573 -11.41 18.93 -3.25
C ALA A 573 -12.19 17.80 -3.97
N CYS A 574 -12.86 16.91 -3.23
CA CYS A 574 -13.54 15.76 -3.84
C CYS A 574 -15.00 16.04 -4.30
N THR A 575 -15.58 17.17 -3.91
CA THR A 575 -16.93 17.59 -4.28
C THR A 575 -16.99 18.89 -5.09
N ASN A 576 -15.84 19.40 -5.59
CA ASN A 576 -15.85 20.48 -6.58
C ASN A 576 -16.52 19.99 -7.87
N GLU A 577 -17.49 20.73 -8.30
CA GLU A 577 -18.23 20.56 -9.54
C GLU A 577 -17.51 21.20 -10.73
#